data_3ef500acd97a7e7e3349803d108adca2
#
_entry.id   3ef500acd97a7e7e3349803d108adca2
#
_cell.length_a   1.000
_cell.length_b   1.000
_cell.length_c   1.000
_cell.angle_alpha   90.00
_cell.angle_beta   90.00
_cell.angle_gamma   90.00
#
_symmetry.space_group_name_H-M   'P 1'
#
loop_
_entity.id
_entity.type
_entity.pdbx_description
1 polymer ?
#
loop_
_entity_poly.entity_id
_entity_poly.type
_entity_poly.pdbx_seq_one_letter_code
_entity_poly.pdbx_strand_id
1 'polypeptide(L)'
;MSNDVNKALQRAFEELADGLDLLGESSFRSASHRRVARAIGDLTAPIDQLGDDPAQLRARLEAIPGIGEGATRRILEFVEHGEIADHVEILERVPGGLFQLLQVPGLGPKAVRTLWQELGVQGVDDLRRELDSGRVESLPRMGRKTVQNLRSALEFLTRTRDRLPVALAMPLALDLRDGLRSVEPEARVEIAGSLRRGVETIGDLDLVAAHHDPAARRRLAEAFVNDGRVTDVLASGERKCSVRLSAGGHAIQADLRLGEPAAFGAALHYFTGSKEHNVLMRQIAIGFGRRLNEYGLFEGDEPRPQDHGGTPLAGAEEAELYDALGLPFIPAELREEAFDPARVGLEALRDLLARLIDEDQIVADLHTHSTASDGRHSLEELVAIARRRGLAVLAVTDHSRSSVLAGGLEIDALREHVAAIRELAAGLDDLVLLAGAEVDILPDGSLDYPDEVLAELDVVVASPHVSLSQDRATATRRLLAAIRNPHVHILGHPTGRIVGRRRGLQPDIDALCAAASEHGTALELNANPRRLDLDDAALRRAVEVGCLVAIDTDAHSDAQFGYLSYGVRTARRAGLPADSCVNTWEPERLRDWLADKSVGARGR
;
A
#
# COMPACT_ATOMS: atom_id res chain seq x y z
N MET A 1 -2.47 -8.77 -16.73
CA MET A 1 -2.26 -10.18 -17.17
C MET A 1 -0.82 -10.49 -17.59
N SER A 2 -0.02 -9.53 -18.06
CA SER A 2 1.32 -9.80 -18.62
C SER A 2 2.46 -10.02 -17.62
N ASN A 3 2.33 -9.59 -16.35
CA ASN A 3 3.38 -9.80 -15.32
C ASN A 3 3.19 -11.07 -14.48
N ASP A 4 2.08 -11.77 -14.69
CA ASP A 4 1.78 -13.02 -13.98
C ASP A 4 2.64 -14.19 -14.47
N VAL A 5 3.02 -14.22 -15.76
CA VAL A 5 3.82 -15.31 -16.34
C VAL A 5 5.25 -15.32 -15.76
N ASN A 6 5.92 -14.16 -15.72
CA ASN A 6 7.27 -14.06 -15.16
C ASN A 6 7.29 -14.41 -13.66
N LYS A 7 6.29 -13.93 -12.90
CA LYS A 7 6.17 -14.27 -11.47
C LYS A 7 5.91 -15.75 -11.23
N ALA A 8 5.04 -16.37 -12.04
CA ALA A 8 4.75 -17.79 -11.94
C ALA A 8 5.98 -18.64 -12.30
N LEU A 9 6.70 -18.28 -13.36
CA LEU A 9 7.96 -18.92 -13.74
C LEU A 9 9.05 -18.74 -12.68
N GLN A 10 9.24 -17.52 -12.18
CA GLN A 10 10.21 -17.23 -11.12
C GLN A 10 9.93 -18.13 -9.92
N ARG A 11 8.67 -18.19 -9.47
CA ARG A 11 8.25 -19.05 -8.36
C ARG A 11 8.51 -20.53 -8.64
N ALA A 12 8.19 -21.03 -9.83
CA ALA A 12 8.44 -22.42 -10.20
C ALA A 12 9.93 -22.78 -10.14
N PHE A 13 10.83 -21.89 -10.59
CA PHE A 13 12.28 -22.11 -10.50
C PHE A 13 12.80 -21.97 -9.06
N GLU A 14 12.23 -21.12 -8.22
CA GLU A 14 12.55 -21.03 -6.79
C GLU A 14 12.12 -22.31 -6.07
N GLU A 15 10.90 -22.82 -6.29
CA GLU A 15 10.39 -24.06 -5.71
C GLU A 15 11.16 -25.30 -6.22
N LEU A 16 11.60 -25.33 -7.48
CA LEU A 16 12.53 -26.34 -8.01
C LEU A 16 13.86 -26.34 -7.23
N ALA A 17 14.45 -25.18 -7.01
CA ALA A 17 15.71 -25.07 -6.28
C ALA A 17 15.56 -25.53 -4.83
N ASP A 18 14.50 -25.09 -4.16
CA ASP A 18 14.21 -25.42 -2.77
C ASP A 18 13.87 -26.91 -2.60
N GLY A 19 13.08 -27.46 -3.51
CA GLY A 19 12.74 -28.88 -3.51
C GLY A 19 13.95 -29.78 -3.69
N LEU A 20 14.87 -29.44 -4.60
CA LEU A 20 16.15 -30.15 -4.78
C LEU A 20 17.01 -30.11 -3.50
N ASP A 21 17.07 -28.97 -2.83
CA ASP A 21 17.80 -28.84 -1.57
C ASP A 21 17.14 -29.65 -0.44
N LEU A 22 15.78 -29.68 -0.38
CA LEU A 22 15.01 -30.50 0.57
C LEU A 22 15.19 -31.99 0.33
N LEU A 23 15.27 -32.43 -0.91
CA LEU A 23 15.57 -33.82 -1.27
C LEU A 23 17.05 -34.18 -1.06
N GLY A 24 17.92 -33.19 -0.87
CA GLY A 24 19.35 -33.39 -0.70
C GLY A 24 20.10 -33.66 -1.99
N GLU A 25 19.55 -33.25 -3.09
CA GLU A 25 20.17 -33.34 -4.40
C GLU A 25 21.31 -32.30 -4.60
N SER A 26 21.93 -32.30 -5.76
CA SER A 26 23.12 -31.47 -6.04
C SER A 26 22.89 -29.97 -5.79
N SER A 27 23.66 -29.39 -4.88
CA SER A 27 23.66 -27.94 -4.61
C SER A 27 24.02 -27.08 -5.82
N PHE A 28 24.70 -27.67 -6.82
CA PHE A 28 24.96 -26.99 -8.08
C PHE A 28 23.67 -26.80 -8.91
N ARG A 29 22.78 -27.81 -8.92
CA ARG A 29 21.49 -27.73 -9.63
C ARG A 29 20.58 -26.70 -8.97
N SER A 30 20.46 -26.73 -7.66
CA SER A 30 19.63 -25.76 -6.94
C SER A 30 20.14 -24.32 -7.12
N ALA A 31 21.47 -24.10 -7.07
CA ALA A 31 22.07 -22.79 -7.35
C ALA A 31 21.82 -22.31 -8.80
N SER A 32 21.81 -23.24 -9.76
CA SER A 32 21.48 -22.92 -11.16
C SER A 32 20.04 -22.45 -11.30
N HIS A 33 19.06 -23.16 -10.69
CA HIS A 33 17.65 -22.76 -10.73
C HIS A 33 17.42 -21.40 -10.05
N ARG A 34 18.06 -21.12 -8.91
CA ARG A 34 17.99 -19.78 -8.26
C ARG A 34 18.56 -18.67 -9.13
N ARG A 35 19.58 -18.97 -9.94
CA ARG A 35 20.12 -17.98 -10.90
C ARG A 35 19.12 -17.68 -12.01
N VAL A 36 18.48 -18.72 -12.54
CA VAL A 36 17.40 -18.58 -13.53
C VAL A 36 16.23 -17.81 -12.96
N ALA A 37 15.77 -18.15 -11.77
CA ALA A 37 14.68 -17.43 -11.09
C ALA A 37 14.97 -15.92 -10.96
N ARG A 38 16.21 -15.57 -10.59
CA ARG A 38 16.64 -14.16 -10.54
C ARG A 38 16.64 -13.51 -11.92
N ALA A 39 17.20 -14.16 -12.93
CA ALA A 39 17.23 -13.63 -14.28
C ALA A 39 15.81 -13.37 -14.83
N ILE A 40 14.85 -14.27 -14.54
CA ILE A 40 13.43 -14.10 -14.89
C ILE A 40 12.82 -12.94 -14.11
N GLY A 41 13.09 -12.83 -12.81
CA GLY A 41 12.58 -11.74 -11.96
C GLY A 41 13.11 -10.35 -12.34
N ASP A 42 14.26 -10.29 -13.01
CA ASP A 42 14.89 -9.04 -13.48
C ASP A 42 14.40 -8.63 -14.90
N LEU A 43 13.54 -9.42 -15.56
CA LEU A 43 12.98 -9.09 -16.87
C LEU A 43 11.86 -8.07 -16.75
N THR A 44 11.91 -7.04 -17.58
CA THR A 44 10.83 -6.02 -17.69
C THR A 44 9.72 -6.45 -18.63
N ALA A 45 10.05 -7.22 -19.66
CA ALA A 45 9.06 -7.73 -20.61
C ALA A 45 8.54 -9.11 -20.18
N PRO A 46 7.27 -9.42 -20.39
CA PRO A 46 6.75 -10.77 -20.20
C PRO A 46 7.45 -11.77 -21.12
N ILE A 47 7.81 -12.93 -20.58
CA ILE A 47 8.56 -13.96 -21.31
C ILE A 47 7.79 -14.44 -22.56
N ASP A 48 6.48 -14.58 -22.47
CA ASP A 48 5.60 -14.98 -23.59
C ASP A 48 5.52 -13.95 -24.71
N GLN A 49 6.05 -12.73 -24.50
CA GLN A 49 6.11 -11.64 -25.49
C GLN A 49 7.54 -11.39 -26.01
N LEU A 50 8.53 -12.16 -25.56
CA LEU A 50 9.91 -12.00 -26.02
C LEU A 50 10.14 -12.53 -27.46
N GLY A 51 9.21 -13.25 -28.08
CA GLY A 51 9.35 -13.75 -29.45
C GLY A 51 8.01 -14.14 -30.04
N ASP A 52 7.87 -13.93 -31.35
CA ASP A 52 6.64 -14.23 -32.10
C ASP A 52 6.46 -15.73 -32.39
N ASP A 53 7.53 -16.51 -32.24
CA ASP A 53 7.54 -17.96 -32.41
C ASP A 53 8.54 -18.63 -31.43
N PRO A 54 8.41 -19.95 -31.19
CA PRO A 54 9.28 -20.67 -30.24
C PRO A 54 10.79 -20.61 -30.55
N ALA A 55 11.19 -20.45 -31.79
CA ALA A 55 12.60 -20.40 -32.19
C ALA A 55 13.20 -19.02 -31.85
N GLN A 56 12.47 -17.94 -32.09
CA GLN A 56 12.85 -16.58 -31.68
C GLN A 56 12.88 -16.46 -30.16
N LEU A 57 11.85 -16.98 -29.46
CA LEU A 57 11.79 -16.98 -28.01
C LEU A 57 13.00 -17.72 -27.42
N ARG A 58 13.35 -18.90 -27.96
CA ARG A 58 14.53 -19.66 -27.57
C ARG A 58 15.80 -18.82 -27.71
N ALA A 59 16.04 -18.24 -28.86
CA ALA A 59 17.24 -17.46 -29.13
C ALA A 59 17.40 -16.27 -28.19
N ARG A 60 16.28 -15.58 -27.87
CA ARG A 60 16.27 -14.46 -26.94
C ARG A 60 16.49 -14.89 -25.48
N LEU A 61 15.91 -16.01 -25.06
CA LEU A 61 16.12 -16.57 -23.73
C LEU A 61 17.57 -16.97 -23.50
N GLU A 62 18.20 -17.64 -24.48
CA GLU A 62 19.62 -18.08 -24.41
C GLU A 62 20.61 -16.91 -24.42
N ALA A 63 20.20 -15.74 -24.91
CA ALA A 63 20.99 -14.51 -24.83
C ALA A 63 20.94 -13.83 -23.44
N ILE A 64 20.03 -14.24 -22.55
CA ILE A 64 19.91 -13.67 -21.20
C ILE A 64 20.97 -14.28 -20.29
N PRO A 65 21.87 -13.49 -19.68
CA PRO A 65 22.86 -13.99 -18.74
C PRO A 65 22.21 -14.77 -17.57
N GLY A 66 22.58 -16.04 -17.44
CA GLY A 66 22.04 -16.91 -16.39
C GLY A 66 20.95 -17.87 -16.85
N ILE A 67 20.42 -17.74 -18.05
CA ILE A 67 19.48 -18.66 -18.69
C ILE A 67 20.22 -19.49 -19.73
N GLY A 68 20.53 -20.75 -19.41
CA GLY A 68 21.17 -21.70 -20.33
C GLY A 68 20.15 -22.65 -20.97
N GLU A 69 20.58 -23.49 -21.89
CA GLU A 69 19.76 -24.41 -22.71
C GLU A 69 18.72 -25.21 -21.87
N GLY A 70 19.15 -25.78 -20.72
CA GLY A 70 18.25 -26.54 -19.85
C GLY A 70 17.14 -25.69 -19.18
N ALA A 71 17.42 -24.42 -18.89
CA ALA A 71 16.44 -23.48 -18.36
C ALA A 71 15.49 -23.01 -19.48
N THR A 72 16.04 -22.70 -20.64
CA THR A 72 15.26 -22.31 -21.83
C THR A 72 14.23 -23.38 -22.18
N ARG A 73 14.60 -24.67 -22.16
CA ARG A 73 13.66 -25.77 -22.41
C ARG A 73 12.48 -25.74 -21.41
N ARG A 74 12.73 -25.57 -20.10
CA ARG A 74 11.70 -25.51 -19.06
C ARG A 74 10.83 -24.26 -19.16
N ILE A 75 11.41 -23.13 -19.55
CA ILE A 75 10.66 -21.90 -19.79
C ILE A 75 9.71 -22.08 -20.98
N LEU A 76 10.17 -22.68 -22.08
CA LEU A 76 9.32 -22.97 -23.23
C LEU A 76 8.20 -23.96 -22.89
N GLU A 77 8.52 -25.00 -22.11
CA GLU A 77 7.54 -25.96 -21.61
C GLU A 77 6.44 -25.26 -20.78
N PHE A 78 6.83 -24.32 -19.90
CA PHE A 78 5.88 -23.53 -19.12
C PHE A 78 5.03 -22.62 -20.00
N VAL A 79 5.62 -21.97 -20.99
CA VAL A 79 4.87 -21.09 -21.93
C VAL A 79 3.86 -21.89 -22.73
N GLU A 80 4.17 -23.13 -23.11
CA GLU A 80 3.32 -24.00 -23.91
C GLU A 80 2.23 -24.71 -23.10
N HIS A 81 2.58 -25.17 -21.88
CA HIS A 81 1.71 -26.07 -21.08
C HIS A 81 1.21 -25.45 -19.77
N GLY A 82 1.74 -24.28 -19.36
CA GLY A 82 1.42 -23.63 -18.08
C GLY A 82 2.11 -24.26 -16.88
N GLU A 83 2.94 -25.28 -17.06
CA GLU A 83 3.67 -26.00 -16.00
C GLU A 83 5.03 -26.53 -16.49
N ILE A 84 5.91 -26.86 -15.55
CA ILE A 84 7.21 -27.49 -15.80
C ILE A 84 7.16 -28.90 -15.21
N ALA A 85 7.36 -29.93 -16.00
CA ALA A 85 7.27 -31.33 -15.56
C ALA A 85 8.19 -31.63 -14.36
N ASP A 86 9.43 -31.15 -14.39
CA ASP A 86 10.39 -31.30 -13.27
C ASP A 86 9.87 -30.60 -11.98
N HIS A 87 9.14 -29.50 -12.10
CA HIS A 87 8.52 -28.79 -10.96
C HIS A 87 7.36 -29.60 -10.38
N VAL A 88 6.49 -30.11 -11.23
CA VAL A 88 5.37 -31.01 -10.82
C VAL A 88 5.93 -32.23 -10.09
N GLU A 89 6.96 -32.90 -10.64
CA GLU A 89 7.59 -34.04 -9.97
C GLU A 89 8.14 -33.68 -8.58
N ILE A 90 8.76 -32.52 -8.42
CA ILE A 90 9.26 -32.04 -7.13
C ILE A 90 8.10 -31.83 -6.15
N LEU A 91 6.99 -31.22 -6.58
CA LEU A 91 5.83 -30.97 -5.73
C LEU A 91 5.12 -32.27 -5.30
N GLU A 92 5.18 -33.32 -6.10
CA GLU A 92 4.67 -34.65 -5.72
C GLU A 92 5.55 -35.34 -4.66
N ARG A 93 6.87 -35.10 -4.69
CA ARG A 93 7.85 -35.74 -3.80
C ARG A 93 8.08 -34.98 -2.50
N VAL A 94 7.81 -33.68 -2.47
CA VAL A 94 8.09 -32.79 -1.34
C VAL A 94 6.76 -32.23 -0.81
N PRO A 95 6.37 -32.55 0.44
CA PRO A 95 5.17 -31.97 1.03
C PRO A 95 5.18 -30.44 0.97
N GLY A 96 4.07 -29.85 0.46
CA GLY A 96 3.98 -28.40 0.23
C GLY A 96 4.23 -27.53 1.47
N GLY A 97 3.92 -28.05 2.66
CA GLY A 97 4.20 -27.36 3.92
C GLY A 97 5.70 -27.21 4.25
N LEU A 98 6.58 -28.02 3.62
CA LEU A 98 8.04 -27.88 3.81
C LEU A 98 8.59 -26.59 3.17
N PHE A 99 8.01 -26.14 2.05
CA PHE A 99 8.36 -24.86 1.45
C PHE A 99 7.96 -23.68 2.36
N GLN A 100 6.87 -23.82 3.13
CA GLN A 100 6.49 -22.83 4.14
C GLN A 100 7.49 -22.79 5.29
N LEU A 101 8.06 -23.93 5.70
CA LEU A 101 9.08 -24.01 6.74
C LEU A 101 10.38 -23.31 6.36
N LEU A 102 10.73 -23.24 5.06
CA LEU A 102 11.89 -22.48 4.59
C LEU A 102 11.74 -20.96 4.79
N GLN A 103 10.52 -20.48 4.99
CA GLN A 103 10.25 -19.07 5.34
C GLN A 103 10.50 -18.77 6.84
N VAL A 104 10.67 -19.82 7.67
CA VAL A 104 10.90 -19.66 9.11
C VAL A 104 12.35 -19.19 9.33
N PRO A 105 12.59 -18.02 9.96
CA PRO A 105 13.94 -17.57 10.28
C PRO A 105 14.72 -18.60 11.08
N GLY A 106 15.91 -18.95 10.61
CA GLY A 106 16.75 -19.95 11.23
C GLY A 106 16.57 -21.40 10.72
N LEU A 107 15.57 -21.63 9.86
CA LEU A 107 15.42 -22.90 9.15
C LEU A 107 15.92 -22.79 7.69
N GLY A 108 17.09 -23.38 7.43
CA GLY A 108 17.54 -23.60 6.05
C GLY A 108 17.15 -24.99 5.55
N PRO A 109 17.31 -25.27 4.23
CA PRO A 109 16.90 -26.53 3.61
C PRO A 109 17.41 -27.78 4.34
N LYS A 110 18.66 -27.76 4.84
CA LYS A 110 19.25 -28.89 5.61
C LYS A 110 18.52 -29.14 6.91
N ALA A 111 18.14 -28.07 7.63
CA ALA A 111 17.41 -28.16 8.89
C ALA A 111 15.99 -28.68 8.67
N VAL A 112 15.29 -28.13 7.67
CA VAL A 112 13.93 -28.57 7.29
C VAL A 112 13.94 -30.03 6.87
N ARG A 113 14.91 -30.46 6.04
CA ARG A 113 15.07 -31.87 5.67
C ARG A 113 15.29 -32.78 6.88
N THR A 114 16.14 -32.38 7.84
CA THR A 114 16.33 -33.16 9.08
C THR A 114 15.02 -33.29 9.88
N LEU A 115 14.28 -32.22 10.05
CA LEU A 115 12.96 -32.22 10.70
C LEU A 115 11.97 -33.16 9.99
N TRP A 116 11.94 -33.10 8.67
CA TRP A 116 11.10 -33.96 7.87
C TRP A 116 11.47 -35.45 7.99
N GLN A 117 12.74 -35.76 7.78
CA GLN A 117 13.21 -37.16 7.73
C GLN A 117 13.24 -37.84 9.11
N GLU A 118 13.63 -37.09 10.17
CA GLU A 118 13.80 -37.67 11.50
C GLU A 118 12.52 -37.61 12.37
N LEU A 119 11.67 -36.60 12.17
CA LEU A 119 10.48 -36.37 12.97
C LEU A 119 9.18 -36.43 12.18
N GLY A 120 9.21 -36.60 10.85
CA GLY A 120 8.03 -36.63 10.01
C GLY A 120 7.32 -35.29 9.87
N VAL A 121 7.98 -34.17 10.16
CA VAL A 121 7.43 -32.82 10.04
C VAL A 121 7.13 -32.51 8.59
N GLN A 122 5.89 -32.19 8.26
CA GLN A 122 5.45 -31.85 6.90
C GLN A 122 4.96 -30.40 6.76
N GLY A 123 4.90 -29.64 7.87
CA GLY A 123 4.44 -28.27 7.88
C GLY A 123 4.58 -27.59 9.23
N VAL A 124 4.10 -26.35 9.31
CA VAL A 124 4.24 -25.48 10.50
C VAL A 124 3.59 -26.09 11.75
N ASP A 125 2.41 -26.70 11.61
CA ASP A 125 1.67 -27.26 12.73
C ASP A 125 2.35 -28.53 13.28
N ASP A 126 2.96 -29.34 12.40
CA ASP A 126 3.78 -30.47 12.82
C ASP A 126 5.03 -30.00 13.58
N LEU A 127 5.70 -28.98 13.05
CA LEU A 127 6.87 -28.42 13.71
C LEU A 127 6.53 -27.91 15.11
N ARG A 128 5.36 -27.24 15.31
CA ARG A 128 4.89 -26.83 16.63
C ARG A 128 4.75 -28.00 17.59
N ARG A 129 4.04 -29.05 17.16
CA ARG A 129 3.85 -30.27 17.99
C ARG A 129 5.21 -30.87 18.40
N GLU A 130 6.16 -30.92 17.45
CA GLU A 130 7.47 -31.48 17.72
C GLU A 130 8.33 -30.60 18.65
N LEU A 131 8.21 -29.28 18.54
CA LEU A 131 8.82 -28.33 19.47
C LEU A 131 8.24 -28.47 20.86
N ASP A 132 6.91 -28.64 20.98
CA ASP A 132 6.22 -28.78 22.28
C ASP A 132 6.53 -30.12 22.95
N SER A 133 6.71 -31.17 22.17
CA SER A 133 7.14 -32.48 22.68
C SER A 133 8.60 -32.53 23.13
N GLY A 134 9.41 -31.51 22.79
CA GLY A 134 10.84 -31.46 23.06
C GLY A 134 11.71 -32.33 22.13
N ARG A 135 11.13 -33.06 21.16
CA ARG A 135 11.90 -33.96 20.25
C ARG A 135 12.85 -33.22 19.33
N VAL A 136 12.54 -31.98 18.96
CA VAL A 136 13.41 -31.16 18.11
C VAL A 136 14.76 -30.90 18.78
N GLU A 137 14.83 -30.75 20.12
CA GLU A 137 16.06 -30.48 20.86
C GLU A 137 17.07 -31.64 20.79
N SER A 138 16.57 -32.87 20.53
CA SER A 138 17.42 -34.05 20.40
C SER A 138 18.11 -34.19 19.02
N LEU A 139 17.71 -33.38 18.04
CA LEU A 139 18.27 -33.43 16.70
C LEU A 139 19.66 -32.75 16.62
N PRO A 140 20.53 -33.21 15.71
CA PRO A 140 21.82 -32.59 15.50
C PRO A 140 21.71 -31.10 15.14
N ARG A 141 22.45 -30.23 15.83
CA ARG A 141 22.46 -28.76 15.65
C ARG A 141 21.16 -28.04 16.04
N MET A 142 20.22 -28.70 16.71
CA MET A 142 18.95 -28.15 17.19
C MET A 142 18.94 -27.98 18.71
N GLY A 143 20.04 -27.49 19.29
CA GLY A 143 20.13 -27.26 20.75
C GLY A 143 19.12 -26.21 21.26
N ARG A 144 19.02 -26.09 22.60
CA ARG A 144 18.04 -25.25 23.31
C ARG A 144 17.85 -23.86 22.73
N LYS A 145 18.97 -23.17 22.40
CA LYS A 145 18.91 -21.82 21.83
C LYS A 145 18.23 -21.81 20.45
N THR A 146 18.51 -22.81 19.61
CA THR A 146 17.88 -22.97 18.30
C THR A 146 16.38 -23.25 18.44
N VAL A 147 16.01 -24.16 19.35
CA VAL A 147 14.60 -24.48 19.63
C VAL A 147 13.84 -23.25 20.13
N GLN A 148 14.44 -22.47 21.04
CA GLN A 148 13.84 -21.24 21.53
C GLN A 148 13.65 -20.20 20.41
N ASN A 149 14.63 -20.02 19.54
CA ASN A 149 14.55 -19.14 18.38
C ASN A 149 13.46 -19.60 17.40
N LEU A 150 13.32 -20.91 17.15
CA LEU A 150 12.29 -21.47 16.29
C LEU A 150 10.88 -21.27 16.88
N ARG A 151 10.69 -21.46 18.19
CA ARG A 151 9.42 -21.17 18.86
C ARG A 151 9.03 -19.69 18.66
N SER A 152 9.96 -18.79 18.96
CA SER A 152 9.76 -17.36 18.76
C SER A 152 9.47 -17.01 17.30
N ALA A 153 10.18 -17.65 16.35
CA ALA A 153 9.94 -17.43 14.91
C ALA A 153 8.55 -17.93 14.46
N LEU A 154 8.11 -19.09 14.97
CA LEU A 154 6.77 -19.63 14.65
C LEU A 154 5.64 -18.81 15.29
N GLU A 155 5.80 -18.37 16.53
CA GLU A 155 4.84 -17.46 17.16
C GLU A 155 4.74 -16.15 16.38
N PHE A 156 5.86 -15.64 15.93
CA PHE A 156 5.91 -14.45 15.09
C PHE A 156 5.20 -14.67 13.74
N LEU A 157 5.52 -15.74 13.01
CA LEU A 157 4.86 -16.05 11.73
C LEU A 157 3.34 -16.20 11.88
N THR A 158 2.88 -16.73 13.02
CA THR A 158 1.44 -16.84 13.29
C THR A 158 0.81 -15.47 13.51
N ARG A 159 1.53 -14.57 14.20
CA ARG A 159 1.08 -13.20 14.50
C ARG A 159 1.24 -12.26 13.30
N THR A 160 2.23 -12.50 12.40
CA THR A 160 2.49 -11.68 11.20
C THR A 160 1.71 -12.15 9.96
N ARG A 161 0.94 -13.21 10.05
CA ARG A 161 -0.06 -13.53 9.01
C ARG A 161 -1.06 -12.39 8.81
N ASP A 162 -1.26 -11.58 9.83
CA ASP A 162 -2.05 -10.37 9.74
C ASP A 162 -1.10 -9.17 9.55
N ARG A 163 -1.00 -8.68 8.34
CA ARG A 163 -0.30 -7.41 8.05
C ARG A 163 -0.90 -6.31 8.93
N LEU A 164 -0.05 -5.41 9.43
CA LEU A 164 -0.49 -4.31 10.27
C LEU A 164 -1.20 -3.24 9.42
N PRO A 165 -2.45 -2.87 9.71
CA PRO A 165 -3.11 -1.77 9.02
C PRO A 165 -2.32 -0.47 9.16
N VAL A 166 -2.32 0.38 8.13
CA VAL A 166 -1.62 1.67 8.13
C VAL A 166 -2.04 2.56 9.30
N ALA A 167 -3.29 2.46 9.75
CA ALA A 167 -3.80 3.14 10.95
C ALA A 167 -2.97 2.86 12.22
N LEU A 168 -2.32 1.71 12.32
CA LEU A 168 -1.45 1.32 13.44
C LEU A 168 0.03 1.46 13.08
N ALA A 169 0.39 1.17 11.83
CA ALA A 169 1.77 1.18 11.38
C ALA A 169 2.36 2.60 11.30
N MET A 170 1.58 3.58 10.81
CA MET A 170 2.08 4.95 10.63
C MET A 170 2.42 5.64 11.95
N PRO A 171 1.53 5.68 12.97
CA PRO A 171 1.88 6.26 14.27
C PRO A 171 3.12 5.62 14.87
N LEU A 172 3.23 4.28 14.81
CA LEU A 172 4.38 3.55 15.32
C LEU A 172 5.69 3.94 14.62
N ALA A 173 5.67 4.05 13.29
CA ALA A 173 6.84 4.44 12.51
C ALA A 173 7.24 5.91 12.74
N LEU A 174 6.26 6.80 12.91
CA LEU A 174 6.50 8.20 13.26
C LEU A 174 7.16 8.32 14.64
N ASP A 175 6.65 7.61 15.64
CA ASP A 175 7.22 7.59 16.99
C ASP A 175 8.67 7.07 16.99
N LEU A 176 8.96 6.01 16.21
CA LEU A 176 10.32 5.49 16.06
C LEU A 176 11.24 6.52 15.40
N ARG A 177 10.79 7.12 14.30
CA ARG A 177 11.54 8.17 13.58
C ARG A 177 11.87 9.34 14.49
N ASP A 178 10.86 9.85 15.17
CA ASP A 178 11.00 11.06 16.01
C ASP A 178 11.82 10.75 17.27
N GLY A 179 11.70 9.53 17.82
CA GLY A 179 12.57 9.03 18.89
C GLY A 179 14.04 9.01 18.46
N LEU A 180 14.34 8.50 17.26
CA LEU A 180 15.71 8.50 16.73
C LEU A 180 16.24 9.94 16.47
N ARG A 181 15.40 10.83 15.93
CA ARG A 181 15.76 12.24 15.74
C ARG A 181 16.00 12.98 17.06
N SER A 182 15.32 12.58 18.13
CA SER A 182 15.56 13.17 19.46
C SER A 182 16.92 12.74 20.05
N VAL A 183 17.40 11.53 19.73
CA VAL A 183 18.73 11.04 20.16
C VAL A 183 19.85 11.71 19.38
N GLU A 184 19.67 11.90 18.08
CA GLU A 184 20.65 12.56 17.19
C GLU A 184 19.92 13.58 16.30
N PRO A 185 19.77 14.84 16.78
CA PRO A 185 19.03 15.87 16.03
C PRO A 185 19.62 16.23 14.66
N GLU A 186 20.93 16.00 14.46
CA GLU A 186 21.60 16.24 13.17
C GLU A 186 21.48 15.06 12.20
N ALA A 187 20.95 13.92 12.66
CA ALA A 187 20.75 12.76 11.80
C ALA A 187 19.58 12.99 10.84
N ARG A 188 19.76 12.59 9.60
CA ARG A 188 18.63 12.41 8.67
C ARG A 188 17.99 11.06 8.99
N VAL A 189 16.70 11.04 9.33
CA VAL A 189 15.94 9.80 9.60
C VAL A 189 14.62 9.87 8.87
N GLU A 190 14.36 8.89 7.99
CA GLU A 190 13.12 8.82 7.20
C GLU A 190 12.51 7.41 7.23
N ILE A 191 11.18 7.39 7.14
CA ILE A 191 10.41 6.17 6.91
C ILE A 191 10.63 5.75 5.45
N ALA A 192 10.76 4.45 5.21
CA ALA A 192 10.91 3.85 3.89
C ALA A 192 9.87 2.74 3.67
N GLY A 193 10.13 1.82 2.76
CA GLY A 193 9.33 0.63 2.53
C GLY A 193 7.92 0.90 2.00
N SER A 194 7.06 -0.10 2.17
CA SER A 194 5.66 -0.04 1.73
C SER A 194 4.86 1.03 2.46
N LEU A 195 5.24 1.38 3.70
CA LEU A 195 4.59 2.43 4.47
C LEU A 195 4.81 3.82 3.83
N ARG A 196 6.03 4.11 3.37
CA ARG A 196 6.31 5.35 2.65
C ARG A 196 5.58 5.43 1.31
N ARG A 197 5.38 4.29 0.64
CA ARG A 197 4.58 4.23 -0.58
C ARG A 197 3.07 4.34 -0.36
N GLY A 198 2.60 4.50 0.88
CA GLY A 198 1.18 4.66 1.21
C GLY A 198 0.34 3.39 1.07
N VAL A 199 0.94 2.20 1.19
CA VAL A 199 0.20 0.92 1.16
C VAL A 199 -0.66 0.79 2.41
N GLU A 200 -1.90 0.34 2.27
CA GLU A 200 -2.91 0.29 3.35
C GLU A 200 -2.62 -0.74 4.46
N THR A 201 -1.80 -1.77 4.16
CA THR A 201 -1.36 -2.78 5.14
C THR A 201 0.14 -3.02 5.01
N ILE A 202 0.83 -3.16 6.14
CA ILE A 202 2.29 -3.13 6.25
C ILE A 202 2.80 -4.46 6.82
N GLY A 203 3.77 -5.09 6.16
CA GLY A 203 4.41 -6.33 6.62
C GLY A 203 5.57 -6.08 7.56
N ASP A 204 6.33 -5.03 7.32
CA ASP A 204 7.51 -4.61 8.06
C ASP A 204 7.63 -3.09 8.06
N LEU A 205 8.33 -2.53 9.03
CA LEU A 205 8.64 -1.10 9.09
C LEU A 205 10.09 -0.90 8.68
N ASP A 206 10.31 -0.14 7.63
CA ASP A 206 11.64 0.24 7.17
C ASP A 206 11.94 1.69 7.53
N LEU A 207 13.10 1.93 8.16
CA LEU A 207 13.65 3.26 8.41
C LEU A 207 15.07 3.35 7.83
N VAL A 208 15.40 4.52 7.33
CA VAL A 208 16.75 4.86 6.86
C VAL A 208 17.25 6.03 7.68
N ALA A 209 18.45 5.89 8.25
CA ALA A 209 19.10 6.97 9.00
C ALA A 209 20.53 7.21 8.48
N ALA A 210 20.96 8.48 8.47
CA ALA A 210 22.31 8.84 8.07
C ALA A 210 22.90 9.90 8.99
N HIS A 211 24.18 9.73 9.31
CA HIS A 211 24.98 10.70 10.04
C HIS A 211 26.46 10.56 9.67
N HIS A 212 27.23 11.67 9.62
CA HIS A 212 28.66 11.63 9.30
C HIS A 212 29.48 10.89 10.35
N ASP A 213 29.17 11.13 11.66
CA ASP A 213 29.90 10.51 12.76
C ASP A 213 29.47 9.03 12.95
N PRO A 214 30.43 8.08 12.85
CA PRO A 214 30.15 6.66 13.16
C PRO A 214 29.67 6.43 14.60
N ALA A 215 30.07 7.29 15.56
CA ALA A 215 29.61 7.17 16.94
C ALA A 215 28.13 7.56 17.07
N ALA A 216 27.68 8.57 16.36
CA ALA A 216 26.26 8.94 16.29
C ALA A 216 25.43 7.80 15.65
N ARG A 217 25.92 7.18 14.57
CA ARG A 217 25.24 6.00 13.98
C ARG A 217 25.13 4.84 14.97
N ARG A 218 26.13 4.60 15.82
CA ARG A 218 26.03 3.60 16.89
C ARG A 218 25.00 3.97 17.95
N ARG A 219 24.91 5.24 18.38
CA ARG A 219 23.87 5.69 19.32
C ARG A 219 22.46 5.53 18.76
N LEU A 220 22.26 5.81 17.45
CA LEU A 220 21.00 5.53 16.76
C LEU A 220 20.66 4.04 16.75
N ALA A 221 21.65 3.18 16.45
CA ALA A 221 21.47 1.72 16.50
C ALA A 221 21.10 1.25 17.91
N GLU A 222 21.80 1.73 18.93
CA GLU A 222 21.53 1.42 20.33
C GLU A 222 20.13 1.88 20.76
N ALA A 223 19.75 3.10 20.40
CA ALA A 223 18.42 3.65 20.69
C ALA A 223 17.32 2.80 20.03
N PHE A 224 17.51 2.39 18.78
CA PHE A 224 16.55 1.58 18.07
C PHE A 224 16.36 0.19 18.67
N VAL A 225 17.44 -0.51 19.03
CA VAL A 225 17.35 -1.87 19.60
C VAL A 225 16.90 -1.88 21.05
N ASN A 226 17.03 -0.76 21.77
CA ASN A 226 16.60 -0.58 23.16
C ASN A 226 15.25 0.15 23.29
N ASP A 227 14.53 0.40 22.19
CA ASP A 227 13.17 0.96 22.26
C ASP A 227 12.27 0.08 23.14
N GLY A 228 11.50 0.68 24.02
CA GLY A 228 10.68 -0.02 25.01
C GLY A 228 9.63 -0.99 24.42
N ARG A 229 9.37 -0.93 23.13
CA ARG A 229 8.44 -1.81 22.38
C ARG A 229 9.14 -3.04 21.79
N VAL A 230 10.48 -3.10 21.84
CA VAL A 230 11.25 -4.22 21.27
C VAL A 230 11.05 -5.47 22.12
N THR A 231 10.60 -6.53 21.50
CA THR A 231 10.45 -7.86 22.12
C THR A 231 11.62 -8.77 21.80
N ASP A 232 12.22 -8.61 20.63
CA ASP A 232 13.37 -9.40 20.19
C ASP A 232 14.30 -8.54 19.31
N VAL A 233 15.61 -8.70 19.50
CA VAL A 233 16.62 -8.17 18.58
C VAL A 233 17.02 -9.28 17.61
N LEU A 234 16.67 -9.10 16.33
CA LEU A 234 16.92 -10.07 15.26
C LEU A 234 18.31 -9.91 14.67
N ALA A 235 18.76 -8.67 14.53
CA ALA A 235 20.12 -8.31 14.10
C ALA A 235 20.51 -6.93 14.68
N SER A 236 21.77 -6.78 15.04
CA SER A 236 22.36 -5.50 15.44
C SER A 236 23.75 -5.40 14.86
N GLY A 237 23.94 -4.48 13.91
CA GLY A 237 25.19 -4.25 13.20
C GLY A 237 25.35 -2.78 12.85
N GLU A 238 26.55 -2.40 12.38
CA GLU A 238 26.89 -0.99 12.08
C GLU A 238 26.06 -0.36 10.95
N ARG A 239 25.53 -1.19 10.03
CA ARG A 239 24.78 -0.73 8.84
C ARG A 239 23.32 -1.15 8.85
N LYS A 240 22.96 -2.12 9.69
CA LYS A 240 21.59 -2.63 9.79
C LYS A 240 21.30 -3.11 11.21
N CYS A 241 20.17 -2.66 11.74
CA CYS A 241 19.52 -3.25 12.91
C CYS A 241 18.14 -3.77 12.49
N SER A 242 17.74 -4.91 13.04
CA SER A 242 16.42 -5.50 12.85
C SER A 242 15.87 -5.93 14.20
N VAL A 243 14.66 -5.49 14.49
CA VAL A 243 13.99 -5.82 15.76
C VAL A 243 12.57 -6.30 15.50
N ARG A 244 12.01 -6.93 16.50
CA ARG A 244 10.59 -7.26 16.57
C ARG A 244 9.94 -6.33 17.57
N LEU A 245 8.88 -5.65 17.17
CA LEU A 245 8.13 -4.73 17.99
C LEU A 245 6.77 -5.32 18.35
N SER A 246 6.27 -4.98 19.53
CA SER A 246 4.89 -5.22 19.93
C SER A 246 4.14 -3.88 19.98
N ALA A 247 3.05 -3.75 19.23
CA ALA A 247 2.19 -2.57 19.24
C ALA A 247 0.71 -2.97 19.11
N GLY A 248 -0.11 -2.55 20.08
CA GLY A 248 -1.56 -2.80 20.07
C GLY A 248 -1.96 -4.28 19.96
N GLY A 249 -1.15 -5.18 20.53
CA GLY A 249 -1.38 -6.64 20.47
C GLY A 249 -0.88 -7.30 19.17
N HIS A 250 -0.29 -6.53 18.26
CA HIS A 250 0.34 -7.02 17.03
C HIS A 250 1.85 -7.05 17.18
N ALA A 251 2.49 -8.02 16.50
CA ALA A 251 3.94 -8.06 16.38
C ALA A 251 4.33 -7.68 14.95
N ILE A 252 5.32 -6.78 14.81
CA ILE A 252 5.83 -6.36 13.51
C ILE A 252 7.35 -6.30 13.54
N GLN A 253 7.98 -6.67 12.43
CA GLN A 253 9.41 -6.45 12.25
C GLN A 253 9.66 -4.98 11.90
N ALA A 254 10.74 -4.41 12.46
CA ALA A 254 11.25 -3.11 12.06
C ALA A 254 12.74 -3.21 11.72
N ASP A 255 13.13 -2.60 10.62
CA ASP A 255 14.48 -2.55 10.10
C ASP A 255 14.96 -1.08 10.09
N LEU A 256 16.11 -0.83 10.68
CA LEU A 256 16.83 0.44 10.58
C LEU A 256 18.08 0.25 9.74
N ARG A 257 18.19 1.03 8.66
CA ARG A 257 19.40 1.12 7.83
C ARG A 257 20.18 2.36 8.20
N LEU A 258 21.48 2.17 8.39
CA LEU A 258 22.41 3.22 8.86
C LEU A 258 23.48 3.47 7.80
N GLY A 259 23.68 4.72 7.43
CA GLY A 259 24.60 5.10 6.39
C GLY A 259 25.21 6.48 6.57
N GLU A 260 25.91 6.92 5.55
CA GLU A 260 26.47 8.26 5.45
C GLU A 260 25.51 9.17 4.68
N PRO A 261 25.48 10.49 4.97
CA PRO A 261 24.59 11.43 4.28
C PRO A 261 24.78 11.46 2.75
N ALA A 262 25.99 11.21 2.26
CA ALA A 262 26.26 11.13 0.82
C ALA A 262 25.54 9.99 0.08
N ALA A 263 25.10 8.95 0.80
CA ALA A 263 24.35 7.82 0.26
C ALA A 263 22.89 7.81 0.70
N PHE A 264 22.43 8.82 1.44
CA PHE A 264 21.11 8.79 2.08
C PHE A 264 19.96 8.70 1.06
N GLY A 265 19.99 9.49 0.01
CA GLY A 265 18.98 9.48 -1.04
C GLY A 265 18.92 8.13 -1.79
N ALA A 266 20.10 7.56 -2.08
CA ALA A 266 20.17 6.24 -2.72
C ALA A 266 19.65 5.12 -1.81
N ALA A 267 19.99 5.13 -0.52
CA ALA A 267 19.46 4.19 0.46
C ALA A 267 17.94 4.36 0.61
N LEU A 268 17.46 5.60 0.74
CA LEU A 268 16.03 5.89 0.86
C LEU A 268 15.26 5.43 -0.37
N HIS A 269 15.76 5.68 -1.57
CA HIS A 269 15.20 5.18 -2.83
C HIS A 269 15.13 3.64 -2.82
N TYR A 270 16.26 2.99 -2.53
CA TYR A 270 16.38 1.53 -2.58
C TYR A 270 15.43 0.84 -1.58
N PHE A 271 15.41 1.29 -0.32
CA PHE A 271 14.58 0.72 0.73
C PHE A 271 13.11 1.15 0.65
N THR A 272 12.79 2.25 -0.03
CA THR A 272 11.41 2.61 -0.37
C THR A 272 10.83 1.63 -1.38
N GLY A 273 11.58 1.21 -2.39
CA GLY A 273 11.09 0.32 -3.45
C GLY A 273 10.09 1.05 -4.39
N SER A 274 9.17 0.35 -5.06
CA SER A 274 8.95 -1.11 -4.94
C SER A 274 10.14 -1.95 -5.45
N LYS A 275 10.05 -3.28 -5.33
CA LYS A 275 11.07 -4.16 -5.91
C LYS A 275 11.14 -3.95 -7.43
N GLU A 276 9.98 -3.89 -8.06
CA GLU A 276 9.80 -3.69 -9.50
C GLU A 276 10.40 -2.35 -9.93
N HIS A 277 10.11 -1.28 -9.20
CA HIS A 277 10.68 0.05 -9.45
C HIS A 277 12.21 0.06 -9.31
N ASN A 278 12.76 -0.61 -8.29
CA ASN A 278 14.21 -0.74 -8.13
C ASN A 278 14.87 -1.52 -9.28
N VAL A 279 14.19 -2.56 -9.79
CA VAL A 279 14.67 -3.31 -10.97
C VAL A 279 14.70 -2.41 -12.19
N LEU A 280 13.61 -1.68 -12.46
CA LEU A 280 13.51 -0.73 -13.55
C LEU A 280 14.62 0.33 -13.50
N MET A 281 14.78 1.01 -12.37
CA MET A 281 15.79 2.06 -12.21
C MET A 281 17.21 1.54 -12.43
N ARG A 282 17.52 0.33 -11.96
CA ARG A 282 18.81 -0.35 -12.24
C ARG A 282 19.00 -0.65 -13.71
N GLN A 283 17.96 -1.10 -14.41
CA GLN A 283 18.02 -1.38 -15.85
C GLN A 283 18.26 -0.13 -16.66
N ILE A 284 17.57 0.96 -16.32
CA ILE A 284 17.78 2.28 -16.92
C ILE A 284 19.24 2.73 -16.70
N ALA A 285 19.75 2.60 -15.46
CA ALA A 285 21.14 2.92 -15.15
C ALA A 285 22.14 2.11 -16.00
N ILE A 286 21.91 0.79 -16.14
CA ILE A 286 22.73 -0.07 -17.00
C ILE A 286 22.70 0.38 -18.45
N GLY A 287 21.55 0.81 -18.96
CA GLY A 287 21.41 1.38 -20.31
C GLY A 287 22.28 2.63 -20.56
N PHE A 288 22.61 3.36 -19.50
CA PHE A 288 23.54 4.51 -19.51
C PHE A 288 24.99 4.11 -19.19
N GLY A 289 25.33 2.82 -19.07
CA GLY A 289 26.65 2.35 -18.65
C GLY A 289 26.94 2.63 -17.18
N ARG A 290 25.90 2.66 -16.32
CA ARG A 290 25.97 3.01 -14.89
C ARG A 290 25.46 1.89 -14.00
N ARG A 291 25.82 1.96 -12.72
CA ARG A 291 25.32 1.06 -11.67
C ARG A 291 24.60 1.82 -10.58
N LEU A 292 23.39 1.40 -10.26
CA LEU A 292 22.58 1.93 -9.16
C LEU A 292 22.45 0.88 -8.06
N ASN A 293 22.77 1.29 -6.83
CA ASN A 293 22.57 0.48 -5.63
C ASN A 293 22.21 1.38 -4.43
N GLU A 294 22.11 0.82 -3.22
CA GLU A 294 21.79 1.56 -1.99
C GLU A 294 22.88 2.57 -1.55
N TYR A 295 24.02 2.61 -2.20
CA TYR A 295 25.12 3.55 -1.90
C TYR A 295 25.22 4.69 -2.91
N GLY A 296 24.54 4.59 -4.05
CA GLY A 296 24.55 5.65 -5.06
C GLY A 296 24.41 5.14 -6.49
N LEU A 297 24.47 6.08 -7.42
CA LEU A 297 24.63 5.86 -8.85
C LEU A 297 26.10 6.05 -9.21
N PHE A 298 26.71 5.07 -9.85
CA PHE A 298 28.15 5.04 -10.17
C PHE A 298 28.35 4.89 -11.68
N GLU A 299 29.47 5.41 -12.16
CA GLU A 299 29.92 5.20 -13.54
C GLU A 299 30.48 3.78 -13.69
N GLY A 300 30.26 3.18 -14.86
CA GLY A 300 30.81 1.87 -15.23
C GLY A 300 29.92 0.69 -14.82
N ASP A 301 30.45 -0.51 -14.99
CA ASP A 301 29.74 -1.80 -14.81
C ASP A 301 30.20 -2.62 -13.61
N GLU A 302 31.11 -2.06 -12.77
CA GLU A 302 31.59 -2.72 -11.56
C GLU A 302 30.41 -3.07 -10.63
N PRO A 303 30.24 -4.33 -10.23
CA PRO A 303 29.08 -4.75 -9.41
C PRO A 303 29.00 -4.10 -8.04
N ARG A 304 30.14 -3.75 -7.44
CA ARG A 304 30.26 -3.12 -6.10
C ARG A 304 31.26 -1.98 -6.11
N PRO A 305 31.00 -0.89 -6.84
CA PRO A 305 31.95 0.19 -7.01
C PRO A 305 32.34 0.84 -5.68
N GLN A 306 31.43 0.92 -4.70
CA GLN A 306 31.69 1.44 -3.36
C GLN A 306 32.76 0.64 -2.59
N ASP A 307 32.91 -0.66 -2.83
CA ASP A 307 33.88 -1.52 -2.16
C ASP A 307 35.31 -1.33 -2.76
N HIS A 308 35.40 -0.73 -3.94
CA HIS A 308 36.64 -0.45 -4.68
C HIS A 308 36.98 1.06 -4.77
N GLY A 309 36.41 1.88 -3.88
CA GLY A 309 36.70 3.32 -3.81
C GLY A 309 36.00 4.16 -4.90
N GLY A 310 34.99 3.61 -5.55
CA GLY A 310 34.17 4.34 -6.51
C GLY A 310 33.44 5.51 -5.84
N THR A 311 33.48 6.68 -6.47
CA THR A 311 32.73 7.85 -6.03
C THR A 311 31.36 7.86 -6.73
N PRO A 312 30.24 7.98 -6.01
CA PRO A 312 28.94 8.06 -6.62
C PRO A 312 28.77 9.38 -7.41
N LEU A 313 28.12 9.29 -8.57
CA LEU A 313 27.69 10.44 -9.37
C LEU A 313 26.52 11.16 -8.69
N ALA A 314 25.65 10.41 -8.02
CA ALA A 314 24.45 10.87 -7.31
C ALA A 314 24.13 9.89 -6.17
N GLY A 315 23.54 10.39 -5.08
CA GLY A 315 23.17 9.52 -3.96
C GLY A 315 22.76 10.22 -2.69
N ALA A 316 23.09 11.51 -2.51
CA ALA A 316 22.74 12.26 -1.31
C ALA A 316 21.24 12.56 -1.24
N GLU A 317 20.63 12.85 -2.38
CA GLU A 317 19.20 13.08 -2.53
C GLU A 317 18.60 12.13 -3.57
N GLU A 318 17.33 11.70 -3.36
CA GLU A 318 16.66 10.83 -4.32
C GLU A 318 16.51 11.49 -5.71
N ALA A 319 16.20 12.80 -5.74
CA ALA A 319 15.99 13.55 -6.98
C ALA A 319 17.23 13.49 -7.90
N GLU A 320 18.45 13.54 -7.32
CA GLU A 320 19.70 13.45 -8.07
C GLU A 320 19.79 12.15 -8.90
N LEU A 321 19.25 11.04 -8.39
CA LEU A 321 19.26 9.75 -9.10
C LEU A 321 18.40 9.80 -10.36
N TYR A 322 17.21 10.41 -10.25
CA TYR A 322 16.28 10.58 -11.38
C TYR A 322 16.85 11.55 -12.40
N ASP A 323 17.35 12.69 -11.96
CA ASP A 323 17.98 13.70 -12.83
C ASP A 323 19.16 13.13 -13.61
N ALA A 324 20.04 12.39 -12.93
CA ALA A 324 21.18 11.76 -13.56
C ALA A 324 20.78 10.66 -14.58
N LEU A 325 19.57 10.10 -14.46
CA LEU A 325 19.01 9.12 -15.40
C LEU A 325 18.06 9.75 -16.44
N GLY A 326 17.90 11.08 -16.45
CA GLY A 326 17.05 11.81 -17.37
C GLY A 326 15.54 11.60 -17.13
N LEU A 327 15.17 11.17 -15.92
CA LEU A 327 13.79 10.90 -15.50
C LEU A 327 13.24 12.05 -14.66
N PRO A 328 11.92 12.30 -14.69
CA PRO A 328 11.30 13.13 -13.67
C PRO A 328 11.36 12.41 -12.30
N PHE A 329 11.41 13.15 -11.21
CA PHE A 329 11.31 12.56 -9.87
C PHE A 329 9.95 11.88 -9.70
N ILE A 330 9.96 10.58 -9.38
CA ILE A 330 8.75 9.79 -9.13
C ILE A 330 8.53 9.70 -7.61
N PRO A 331 7.45 10.30 -7.08
CA PRO A 331 7.08 10.18 -5.67
C PRO A 331 6.93 8.72 -5.24
N ALA A 332 7.16 8.44 -3.95
CA ALA A 332 7.14 7.09 -3.42
C ALA A 332 5.83 6.34 -3.72
N GLU A 333 4.70 7.04 -3.66
CA GLU A 333 3.36 6.51 -3.88
C GLU A 333 3.16 5.97 -5.31
N LEU A 334 3.85 6.55 -6.30
CA LEU A 334 3.77 6.15 -7.70
C LEU A 334 4.82 5.11 -8.12
N ARG A 335 5.69 4.65 -7.20
CA ARG A 335 6.73 3.65 -7.49
C ARG A 335 6.16 2.23 -7.56
N GLU A 336 5.11 2.08 -8.32
CA GLU A 336 4.42 0.82 -8.59
C GLU A 336 4.41 0.55 -10.11
N GLU A 337 4.22 -0.68 -10.51
CA GLU A 337 4.26 -1.11 -11.92
C GLU A 337 3.33 -0.31 -12.84
N ALA A 338 2.20 0.15 -12.31
CA ALA A 338 1.20 0.91 -13.08
C ALA A 338 1.75 2.23 -13.65
N PHE A 339 2.77 2.81 -13.01
CA PHE A 339 3.36 4.10 -13.36
C PHE A 339 4.80 3.97 -13.87
N ASP A 340 5.18 2.78 -14.33
CA ASP A 340 6.48 2.54 -14.96
C ASP A 340 6.63 3.44 -16.19
N PRO A 341 7.71 4.27 -16.28
CA PRO A 341 7.98 5.13 -17.44
C PRO A 341 8.02 4.39 -18.78
N ALA A 342 8.44 3.13 -18.79
CA ALA A 342 8.45 2.32 -20.01
C ALA A 342 7.04 1.91 -20.46
N ARG A 343 6.10 1.84 -19.53
CA ARG A 343 4.70 1.47 -19.77
C ARG A 343 3.83 2.68 -20.09
N VAL A 344 3.97 3.74 -19.30
CA VAL A 344 3.14 4.96 -19.40
C VAL A 344 3.68 5.92 -20.45
N GLY A 345 5.01 5.97 -20.64
CA GLY A 345 5.71 6.96 -21.44
C GLY A 345 6.09 8.20 -20.63
N LEU A 346 7.26 8.77 -20.93
CA LEU A 346 7.82 9.88 -20.15
C LEU A 346 6.97 11.16 -20.23
N GLU A 347 6.34 11.45 -21.34
CA GLU A 347 5.50 12.64 -21.54
C GLU A 347 4.23 12.53 -20.68
N ALA A 348 3.52 11.41 -20.77
CA ALA A 348 2.32 11.16 -19.98
C ALA A 348 2.63 11.11 -18.47
N LEU A 349 3.80 10.57 -18.09
CA LEU A 349 4.25 10.58 -16.69
C LEU A 349 4.52 12.01 -16.20
N ARG A 350 5.16 12.86 -17.00
CA ARG A 350 5.38 14.28 -16.64
C ARG A 350 4.08 15.04 -16.50
N ASP A 351 3.11 14.82 -17.39
CA ASP A 351 1.79 15.43 -17.29
C ASP A 351 1.06 14.98 -16.02
N LEU A 352 1.08 13.67 -15.73
CA LEU A 352 0.54 13.14 -14.48
C LEU A 352 1.17 13.80 -13.25
N LEU A 353 2.50 13.85 -13.19
CA LEU A 353 3.24 14.42 -12.04
C LEU A 353 2.95 15.91 -11.84
N ALA A 354 2.75 16.66 -12.92
CA ALA A 354 2.41 18.08 -12.87
C ALA A 354 1.00 18.36 -12.32
N ARG A 355 0.10 17.38 -12.42
CA ARG A 355 -1.31 17.48 -12.00
C ARG A 355 -1.63 16.66 -10.76
N LEU A 356 -0.67 15.87 -10.27
CA LEU A 356 -0.86 14.97 -9.14
C LEU A 356 -1.29 15.75 -7.89
N ILE A 357 -2.35 15.30 -7.25
CA ILE A 357 -2.87 15.94 -6.03
C ILE A 357 -1.81 16.01 -4.92
N ASP A 358 -1.85 17.11 -4.15
CA ASP A 358 -1.10 17.26 -2.91
C ASP A 358 -2.02 17.69 -1.75
N GLU A 359 -1.58 17.46 -0.50
CA GLU A 359 -2.40 17.70 0.69
C GLU A 359 -2.71 19.19 0.88
N ASP A 360 -1.78 20.08 0.54
CA ASP A 360 -1.95 21.53 0.65
C ASP A 360 -3.00 22.13 -0.33
N GLN A 361 -3.40 21.36 -1.34
CA GLN A 361 -4.45 21.74 -2.30
C GLN A 361 -5.87 21.45 -1.78
N ILE A 362 -6.02 20.67 -0.71
CA ILE A 362 -7.32 20.34 -0.16
C ILE A 362 -7.86 21.54 0.64
N VAL A 363 -8.97 22.08 0.20
CA VAL A 363 -9.63 23.25 0.81
C VAL A 363 -11.03 22.94 1.35
N ALA A 364 -11.54 21.72 1.13
CA ALA A 364 -12.85 21.30 1.56
C ALA A 364 -12.84 19.94 2.25
N ASP A 365 -13.73 19.74 3.25
CA ASP A 365 -14.11 18.44 3.78
C ASP A 365 -15.65 18.35 3.72
N LEU A 366 -16.15 17.37 2.97
CA LEU A 366 -17.58 17.28 2.61
C LEU A 366 -18.32 16.17 3.36
N HIS A 367 -17.64 15.50 4.32
CA HIS A 367 -18.21 14.42 5.11
C HIS A 367 -17.69 14.48 6.54
N THR A 368 -18.46 15.15 7.42
CA THR A 368 -18.13 15.30 8.84
C THR A 368 -19.38 15.25 9.72
N HIS A 369 -19.20 14.87 10.99
CA HIS A 369 -20.29 14.63 11.94
C HIS A 369 -20.21 15.55 13.14
N SER A 370 -21.39 16.02 13.60
CA SER A 370 -21.55 16.85 14.78
C SER A 370 -22.16 16.09 15.96
N THR A 371 -22.35 16.78 17.09
CA THR A 371 -23.08 16.24 18.23
C THR A 371 -24.58 16.04 17.99
N ALA A 372 -25.08 16.35 16.80
CA ALA A 372 -26.46 16.03 16.42
C ALA A 372 -26.63 14.53 16.14
N SER A 373 -25.57 13.85 15.73
CA SER A 373 -25.51 12.37 15.65
C SER A 373 -24.43 11.81 16.58
N ASP A 374 -23.35 11.25 16.08
CA ASP A 374 -22.30 10.60 16.87
C ASP A 374 -20.94 11.32 16.85
N GLY A 375 -20.88 12.50 16.26
CA GLY A 375 -19.72 13.38 16.36
C GLY A 375 -19.56 13.95 17.79
N ARG A 376 -18.35 14.46 18.09
CA ARG A 376 -18.00 14.94 19.44
C ARG A 376 -18.02 16.46 19.59
N HIS A 377 -18.23 17.20 18.51
CA HIS A 377 -18.11 18.65 18.47
C HIS A 377 -19.41 19.32 18.08
N SER A 378 -19.70 20.49 18.69
CA SER A 378 -20.77 21.36 18.26
C SER A 378 -20.47 21.98 16.89
N LEU A 379 -21.45 22.62 16.27
CA LEU A 379 -21.29 23.33 15.01
C LEU A 379 -20.20 24.42 15.09
N GLU A 380 -20.17 25.20 16.19
CA GLU A 380 -19.16 26.24 16.41
C GLU A 380 -17.75 25.66 16.60
N GLU A 381 -17.66 24.53 17.28
CA GLU A 381 -16.37 23.82 17.45
C GLU A 381 -15.87 23.26 16.11
N LEU A 382 -16.76 22.69 15.28
CA LEU A 382 -16.41 22.23 13.93
C LEU A 382 -15.91 23.37 13.05
N VAL A 383 -16.56 24.53 13.07
CA VAL A 383 -16.11 25.76 12.39
C VAL A 383 -14.72 26.17 12.88
N ALA A 384 -14.48 26.15 14.20
CA ALA A 384 -13.17 26.46 14.75
C ALA A 384 -12.09 25.46 14.33
N ILE A 385 -12.42 24.17 14.21
CA ILE A 385 -11.52 23.13 13.71
C ILE A 385 -11.20 23.37 12.23
N ALA A 386 -12.22 23.59 11.39
CA ALA A 386 -12.04 23.85 9.96
C ALA A 386 -11.10 25.05 9.71
N ARG A 387 -11.28 26.15 10.45
CA ARG A 387 -10.40 27.33 10.40
C ARG A 387 -8.95 27.00 10.76
N ARG A 388 -8.73 26.23 11.85
CA ARG A 388 -7.38 25.83 12.25
C ARG A 388 -6.70 24.93 11.22
N ARG A 389 -7.49 24.17 10.46
CA ARG A 389 -7.02 23.27 9.39
C ARG A 389 -6.86 23.97 8.05
N GLY A 390 -7.27 25.25 7.93
CA GLY A 390 -7.17 26.01 6.70
C GLY A 390 -8.21 25.62 5.65
N LEU A 391 -9.32 24.99 6.05
CA LEU A 391 -10.42 24.66 5.15
C LEU A 391 -11.21 25.92 4.80
N ALA A 392 -11.56 26.05 3.52
CA ALA A 392 -12.44 27.11 3.01
C ALA A 392 -13.91 26.65 2.95
N VAL A 393 -14.14 25.33 2.90
CA VAL A 393 -15.49 24.73 2.87
C VAL A 393 -15.56 23.57 3.85
N LEU A 394 -16.62 23.52 4.64
CA LEU A 394 -16.95 22.40 5.51
C LEU A 394 -18.42 22.00 5.31
N ALA A 395 -18.69 20.71 5.12
CA ALA A 395 -20.04 20.18 5.18
C ALA A 395 -20.27 19.42 6.49
N VAL A 396 -21.40 19.69 7.15
CA VAL A 396 -21.87 18.89 8.27
C VAL A 396 -22.92 17.92 7.72
N THR A 397 -22.64 16.61 7.87
CA THR A 397 -23.39 15.54 7.20
C THR A 397 -23.80 14.45 8.18
N ASP A 398 -24.47 14.84 9.26
CA ASP A 398 -24.94 13.92 10.29
C ASP A 398 -25.81 12.78 9.71
N HIS A 399 -25.79 11.63 10.37
CA HIS A 399 -26.43 10.39 9.92
C HIS A 399 -27.94 10.49 9.76
N SER A 400 -28.49 9.76 8.77
CA SER A 400 -29.93 9.59 8.57
C SER A 400 -30.53 8.58 9.56
N ARG A 401 -31.86 8.60 9.69
CA ARG A 401 -32.65 7.93 10.74
C ARG A 401 -32.41 6.42 10.86
N SER A 402 -32.07 5.71 9.79
CA SER A 402 -31.82 4.26 9.87
C SER A 402 -30.52 3.91 10.60
N SER A 403 -29.59 4.86 10.72
CA SER A 403 -28.37 4.72 11.52
C SER A 403 -28.62 4.94 13.02
N VAL A 404 -29.51 4.15 13.62
CA VAL A 404 -30.01 4.29 15.00
C VAL A 404 -28.87 4.27 16.03
N LEU A 405 -27.83 3.47 15.84
CA LEU A 405 -26.69 3.37 16.76
C LEU A 405 -25.81 4.61 16.74
N ALA A 406 -25.81 5.33 15.62
CA ALA A 406 -25.13 6.61 15.47
C ALA A 406 -26.01 7.81 15.84
N GLY A 407 -27.22 7.60 16.36
CA GLY A 407 -28.13 8.68 16.71
C GLY A 407 -28.73 9.39 15.49
N GLY A 408 -28.90 8.68 14.36
CA GLY A 408 -29.37 9.24 13.10
C GLY A 408 -30.68 10.04 13.22
N LEU A 409 -30.78 11.14 12.47
CA LEU A 409 -31.79 12.16 12.62
C LEU A 409 -33.12 11.77 11.96
N GLU A 410 -34.22 11.92 12.65
CA GLU A 410 -35.55 11.95 12.05
C GLU A 410 -35.75 13.23 11.21
N ILE A 411 -36.67 13.20 10.24
CA ILE A 411 -36.82 14.27 9.24
C ILE A 411 -37.02 15.65 9.91
N ASP A 412 -37.84 15.74 10.97
CA ASP A 412 -38.09 17.03 11.64
C ASP A 412 -36.81 17.51 12.37
N ALA A 413 -36.09 16.62 13.04
CA ALA A 413 -34.79 16.92 13.67
C ALA A 413 -33.74 17.33 12.64
N LEU A 414 -33.68 16.68 11.47
CA LEU A 414 -32.81 17.06 10.36
C LEU A 414 -33.10 18.50 9.92
N ARG A 415 -34.38 18.87 9.73
CA ARG A 415 -34.76 20.23 9.33
C ARG A 415 -34.36 21.27 10.34
N GLU A 416 -34.55 20.99 11.64
CA GLU A 416 -34.08 21.87 12.73
C GLU A 416 -32.56 22.02 12.69
N HIS A 417 -31.83 20.93 12.46
CA HIS A 417 -30.37 20.93 12.36
C HIS A 417 -29.90 21.73 11.14
N VAL A 418 -30.49 21.53 9.97
CA VAL A 418 -30.21 22.30 8.74
C VAL A 418 -30.43 23.78 8.96
N ALA A 419 -31.51 24.15 9.66
CA ALA A 419 -31.78 25.56 10.00
C ALA A 419 -30.70 26.16 10.90
N ALA A 420 -30.22 25.40 11.91
CA ALA A 420 -29.14 25.84 12.81
C ALA A 420 -27.80 25.99 12.05
N ILE A 421 -27.47 25.07 11.15
CA ILE A 421 -26.26 25.17 10.29
C ILE A 421 -26.34 26.44 9.44
N ARG A 422 -27.47 26.71 8.80
CA ARG A 422 -27.66 27.88 7.93
C ARG A 422 -27.64 29.20 8.71
N GLU A 423 -28.19 29.22 9.94
CA GLU A 423 -28.10 30.38 10.82
C GLU A 423 -26.65 30.70 11.18
N LEU A 424 -25.86 29.66 11.56
CA LEU A 424 -24.42 29.82 11.82
C LEU A 424 -23.69 30.29 10.57
N ALA A 425 -23.93 29.63 9.41
CA ALA A 425 -23.31 29.97 8.14
C ALA A 425 -23.48 31.41 7.70
N ALA A 426 -24.67 32.02 8.00
CA ALA A 426 -24.98 33.42 7.67
C ALA A 426 -24.08 34.43 8.41
N GLY A 427 -23.41 34.00 9.49
CA GLY A 427 -22.47 34.82 10.27
C GLY A 427 -21.00 34.59 9.91
N LEU A 428 -20.68 33.77 8.88
CA LEU A 428 -19.31 33.43 8.50
C LEU A 428 -18.92 34.10 7.18
N ASP A 429 -17.84 34.88 7.19
CA ASP A 429 -17.29 35.55 6.00
C ASP A 429 -16.10 34.81 5.40
N ASP A 430 -15.47 33.91 6.15
CA ASP A 430 -14.18 33.28 5.85
C ASP A 430 -14.27 31.76 5.60
N LEU A 431 -15.44 31.17 5.84
CA LEU A 431 -15.69 29.72 5.68
C LEU A 431 -17.09 29.51 5.11
N VAL A 432 -17.19 28.65 4.10
CA VAL A 432 -18.46 28.16 3.60
C VAL A 432 -18.87 26.95 4.42
N LEU A 433 -19.94 27.08 5.19
CA LEU A 433 -20.53 25.99 5.95
C LEU A 433 -21.76 25.46 5.20
N LEU A 434 -21.75 24.16 4.86
CA LEU A 434 -22.80 23.49 4.09
C LEU A 434 -23.64 22.59 5.00
N ALA A 435 -24.97 22.66 4.82
CA ALA A 435 -25.93 21.79 5.50
C ALA A 435 -26.18 20.53 4.66
N GLY A 436 -25.71 19.37 5.14
CA GLY A 436 -25.85 18.10 4.46
C GLY A 436 -26.39 16.98 5.33
N ALA A 437 -26.36 15.78 4.78
CA ALA A 437 -26.61 14.54 5.52
C ALA A 437 -25.85 13.37 4.90
N GLU A 438 -25.36 12.46 5.75
CA GLU A 438 -24.97 11.12 5.33
C GLU A 438 -26.23 10.22 5.36
N VAL A 439 -26.70 9.88 4.15
CA VAL A 439 -27.97 9.18 3.95
C VAL A 439 -27.72 7.71 3.66
N ASP A 440 -28.32 6.83 4.46
CA ASP A 440 -28.22 5.39 4.26
C ASP A 440 -28.80 4.96 2.91
N ILE A 441 -28.01 4.20 2.15
CA ILE A 441 -28.52 3.41 1.02
C ILE A 441 -29.07 2.11 1.59
N LEU A 442 -30.37 1.95 1.58
CA LEU A 442 -31.05 0.78 2.12
C LEU A 442 -30.74 -0.49 1.27
N PRO A 443 -30.98 -1.71 1.78
CA PRO A 443 -30.61 -2.94 1.09
C PRO A 443 -31.22 -3.13 -0.30
N ASP A 444 -32.35 -2.50 -0.58
CA ASP A 444 -33.04 -2.52 -1.88
C ASP A 444 -32.57 -1.43 -2.85
N GLY A 445 -31.74 -0.48 -2.38
CA GLY A 445 -31.19 0.64 -3.14
C GLY A 445 -31.97 1.94 -3.01
N SER A 446 -33.06 1.99 -2.23
CA SER A 446 -33.73 3.23 -1.85
C SER A 446 -32.87 4.01 -0.85
N LEU A 447 -33.05 5.32 -0.80
CA LEU A 447 -32.43 6.20 0.19
C LEU A 447 -33.31 6.34 1.42
N ASP A 448 -32.71 6.51 2.58
CA ASP A 448 -33.42 6.57 3.85
C ASP A 448 -34.31 7.83 3.99
N TYR A 449 -33.96 8.93 3.31
CA TYR A 449 -34.81 10.09 3.16
C TYR A 449 -35.49 10.16 1.79
N PRO A 450 -36.73 10.64 1.66
CA PRO A 450 -37.39 10.87 0.38
C PRO A 450 -36.79 12.08 -0.36
N ASP A 451 -36.95 12.10 -1.69
CA ASP A 451 -36.34 13.12 -2.57
C ASP A 451 -36.69 14.56 -2.18
N GLU A 452 -37.88 14.79 -1.64
CA GLU A 452 -38.31 16.11 -1.19
C GLU A 452 -37.47 16.63 -0.02
N VAL A 453 -36.98 15.74 0.85
CA VAL A 453 -36.08 16.06 1.96
C VAL A 453 -34.65 16.23 1.46
N LEU A 454 -34.21 15.35 0.55
CA LEU A 454 -32.88 15.45 -0.06
C LEU A 454 -32.67 16.76 -0.82
N ALA A 455 -33.73 17.27 -1.46
CA ALA A 455 -33.71 18.54 -2.17
C ALA A 455 -33.56 19.79 -1.25
N GLU A 456 -33.76 19.62 0.06
CA GLU A 456 -33.56 20.69 1.05
C GLU A 456 -32.08 20.83 1.47
N LEU A 457 -31.20 19.86 1.12
CA LEU A 457 -29.81 19.78 1.54
C LEU A 457 -28.86 20.41 0.54
N ASP A 458 -27.77 21.00 1.02
CA ASP A 458 -26.71 21.57 0.17
C ASP A 458 -25.80 20.46 -0.34
N VAL A 459 -25.58 19.39 0.44
CA VAL A 459 -24.79 18.20 0.05
C VAL A 459 -25.42 16.93 0.61
N VAL A 460 -25.45 15.88 -0.21
CA VAL A 460 -25.91 14.54 0.17
C VAL A 460 -24.78 13.54 -0.08
N VAL A 461 -24.32 12.90 0.98
CA VAL A 461 -23.42 11.75 0.95
C VAL A 461 -24.26 10.49 1.11
N ALA A 462 -24.33 9.62 0.11
CA ALA A 462 -25.10 8.38 0.19
C ALA A 462 -24.19 7.21 0.50
N SER A 463 -24.44 6.49 1.62
CA SER A 463 -23.51 5.48 2.17
C SER A 463 -24.18 4.15 2.48
N PRO A 464 -23.55 2.99 2.22
CA PRO A 464 -24.03 1.68 2.62
C PRO A 464 -23.51 1.31 4.01
N HIS A 465 -24.37 1.22 5.03
CA HIS A 465 -23.99 0.81 6.39
C HIS A 465 -24.42 -0.61 6.75
N VAL A 466 -25.47 -1.14 6.13
CA VAL A 466 -26.03 -2.46 6.43
C VAL A 466 -25.97 -3.39 5.22
N SER A 467 -26.16 -4.70 5.43
CA SER A 467 -26.18 -5.71 4.36
C SER A 467 -24.93 -5.72 3.47
N LEU A 468 -23.76 -5.53 4.08
CA LEU A 468 -22.46 -5.42 3.38
C LEU A 468 -21.90 -6.73 2.84
N SER A 469 -22.68 -7.82 2.88
CA SER A 469 -22.35 -9.14 2.32
C SER A 469 -23.23 -9.55 1.13
N GLN A 470 -23.95 -8.59 0.52
CA GLN A 470 -24.73 -8.83 -0.69
C GLN A 470 -23.84 -9.35 -1.84
N ASP A 471 -24.44 -10.17 -2.73
CA ASP A 471 -23.77 -10.59 -3.96
C ASP A 471 -23.44 -9.39 -4.88
N ARG A 472 -22.46 -9.60 -5.78
CA ARG A 472 -21.95 -8.53 -6.66
C ARG A 472 -23.07 -7.83 -7.44
N ALA A 473 -23.99 -8.58 -8.04
CA ALA A 473 -25.03 -7.99 -8.88
C ALA A 473 -26.01 -7.16 -8.05
N THR A 474 -26.39 -7.63 -6.86
CA THR A 474 -27.27 -6.90 -5.94
C THR A 474 -26.58 -5.66 -5.36
N ALA A 475 -25.32 -5.77 -4.92
CA ALA A 475 -24.54 -4.64 -4.44
C ALA A 475 -24.39 -3.57 -5.53
N THR A 476 -24.07 -3.99 -6.76
CA THR A 476 -23.94 -3.06 -7.90
C THR A 476 -25.25 -2.33 -8.18
N ARG A 477 -26.38 -3.04 -8.28
CA ARG A 477 -27.70 -2.39 -8.50
C ARG A 477 -28.05 -1.39 -7.40
N ARG A 478 -27.78 -1.75 -6.14
CA ARG A 478 -28.01 -0.90 -4.97
C ARG A 478 -27.26 0.43 -5.07
N LEU A 479 -25.94 0.38 -5.33
CA LEU A 479 -25.11 1.58 -5.42
C LEU A 479 -25.40 2.41 -6.68
N LEU A 480 -25.71 1.74 -7.82
CA LEU A 480 -26.13 2.43 -9.04
C LEU A 480 -27.45 3.21 -8.85
N ALA A 481 -28.37 2.73 -8.01
CA ALA A 481 -29.60 3.45 -7.70
C ALA A 481 -29.29 4.78 -6.99
N ALA A 482 -28.37 4.77 -6.02
CA ALA A 482 -27.92 5.99 -5.33
C ALA A 482 -27.19 6.96 -6.28
N ILE A 483 -26.24 6.48 -7.10
CA ILE A 483 -25.50 7.31 -8.07
C ILE A 483 -26.46 8.05 -9.03
N ARG A 484 -27.53 7.37 -9.46
CA ARG A 484 -28.51 7.91 -10.41
C ARG A 484 -29.51 8.88 -9.79
N ASN A 485 -29.59 8.93 -8.46
CA ASN A 485 -30.46 9.89 -7.80
C ASN A 485 -29.91 11.33 -8.02
N PRO A 486 -30.75 12.28 -8.50
CA PRO A 486 -30.29 13.63 -8.82
C PRO A 486 -29.83 14.44 -7.63
N HIS A 487 -30.22 14.06 -6.41
CA HIS A 487 -29.86 14.75 -5.17
C HIS A 487 -28.59 14.19 -4.52
N VAL A 488 -28.08 13.02 -4.93
CA VAL A 488 -26.86 12.42 -4.36
C VAL A 488 -25.64 13.05 -5.00
N HIS A 489 -24.82 13.75 -4.25
CA HIS A 489 -23.60 14.41 -4.69
C HIS A 489 -22.39 13.49 -4.58
N ILE A 490 -22.29 12.73 -3.49
CA ILE A 490 -21.16 11.87 -3.17
C ILE A 490 -21.67 10.45 -2.85
N LEU A 491 -21.06 9.44 -3.45
CA LEU A 491 -21.24 8.05 -3.02
C LEU A 491 -20.20 7.77 -1.92
N GLY A 492 -20.65 7.82 -0.66
CA GLY A 492 -19.82 7.70 0.53
C GLY A 492 -19.33 6.28 0.75
N HIS A 493 -18.04 6.11 1.14
CA HIS A 493 -17.37 4.81 1.39
C HIS A 493 -18.04 3.61 0.71
N PRO A 494 -17.97 3.53 -0.63
CA PRO A 494 -18.87 2.73 -1.48
C PRO A 494 -18.93 1.24 -1.17
N THR A 495 -17.86 0.70 -0.59
CA THR A 495 -17.82 -0.73 -0.24
C THR A 495 -18.17 -0.99 1.22
N GLY A 496 -18.08 0.01 2.09
CA GLY A 496 -18.22 -0.15 3.54
C GLY A 496 -17.17 -1.09 4.13
N ARG A 497 -15.98 -1.20 3.50
CA ARG A 497 -14.88 -2.07 3.95
C ARG A 497 -14.24 -1.57 5.25
N ILE A 498 -13.54 -2.46 5.93
CA ILE A 498 -12.63 -2.15 7.05
C ILE A 498 -11.32 -2.91 6.78
N VAL A 499 -10.24 -2.17 6.60
CA VAL A 499 -8.90 -2.72 6.28
C VAL A 499 -8.52 -3.82 7.28
N GLY A 500 -8.17 -4.98 6.77
CA GLY A 500 -7.78 -6.14 7.58
C GLY A 500 -8.91 -6.82 8.38
N ARG A 501 -10.17 -6.33 8.32
CA ARG A 501 -11.28 -6.87 9.12
C ARG A 501 -12.52 -7.23 8.33
N ARG A 502 -12.94 -6.40 7.38
CA ARG A 502 -14.18 -6.59 6.63
C ARG A 502 -13.98 -6.20 5.18
N ARG A 503 -14.26 -7.12 4.26
CA ARG A 503 -14.14 -6.86 2.81
C ARG A 503 -15.17 -5.84 2.30
N GLY A 504 -16.33 -5.76 2.94
CA GLY A 504 -17.45 -4.95 2.48
C GLY A 504 -18.11 -5.51 1.21
N LEU A 505 -18.93 -4.67 0.59
CA LEU A 505 -19.55 -4.93 -0.72
C LEU A 505 -18.47 -5.13 -1.78
N GLN A 506 -18.78 -5.95 -2.79
CA GLN A 506 -17.89 -6.22 -3.93
C GLN A 506 -18.62 -5.86 -5.23
N PRO A 507 -18.95 -4.58 -5.47
CA PRO A 507 -19.70 -4.17 -6.65
C PRO A 507 -18.86 -4.29 -7.93
N ASP A 508 -19.50 -4.06 -9.06
CA ASP A 508 -18.84 -3.84 -10.33
C ASP A 508 -18.32 -2.41 -10.39
N ILE A 509 -17.02 -2.24 -10.12
CA ILE A 509 -16.38 -0.91 -10.08
C ILE A 509 -16.47 -0.21 -11.43
N ASP A 510 -16.32 -0.92 -12.55
CA ASP A 510 -16.45 -0.31 -13.89
C ASP A 510 -17.84 0.26 -14.12
N ALA A 511 -18.88 -0.47 -13.68
CA ALA A 511 -20.26 -0.01 -13.78
C ALA A 511 -20.53 1.22 -12.89
N LEU A 512 -19.95 1.24 -11.67
CA LEU A 512 -20.07 2.41 -10.77
C LEU A 512 -19.36 3.63 -11.36
N CYS A 513 -18.12 3.47 -11.86
CA CYS A 513 -17.36 4.55 -12.47
C CYS A 513 -18.08 5.12 -13.70
N ALA A 514 -18.60 4.26 -14.57
CA ALA A 514 -19.35 4.72 -15.75
C ALA A 514 -20.58 5.56 -15.35
N ALA A 515 -21.36 5.07 -14.39
CA ALA A 515 -22.55 5.79 -13.90
C ALA A 515 -22.17 7.09 -13.16
N ALA A 516 -21.15 7.08 -12.31
CA ALA A 516 -20.69 8.25 -11.58
C ALA A 516 -20.24 9.37 -12.55
N SER A 517 -19.47 9.01 -13.59
CA SER A 517 -19.06 9.95 -14.64
C SER A 517 -20.23 10.49 -15.44
N GLU A 518 -21.25 9.65 -15.75
CA GLU A 518 -22.45 10.04 -16.50
C GLU A 518 -23.34 11.01 -15.71
N HIS A 519 -23.52 10.74 -14.39
CA HIS A 519 -24.43 11.49 -13.53
C HIS A 519 -23.74 12.63 -12.75
N GLY A 520 -22.43 12.81 -12.88
CA GLY A 520 -21.66 13.83 -12.16
C GLY A 520 -21.59 13.61 -10.64
N THR A 521 -21.83 12.38 -10.16
CA THR A 521 -21.69 12.00 -8.77
C THR A 521 -20.22 11.72 -8.46
N ALA A 522 -19.67 12.32 -7.38
CA ALA A 522 -18.32 12.00 -6.94
C ALA A 522 -18.28 10.64 -6.23
N LEU A 523 -17.21 9.89 -6.45
CA LEU A 523 -16.91 8.67 -5.68
C LEU A 523 -16.03 9.07 -4.49
N GLU A 524 -16.42 8.70 -3.29
CA GLU A 524 -15.61 8.99 -2.11
C GLU A 524 -14.37 8.11 -2.05
N LEU A 525 -13.25 8.73 -1.72
CA LEU A 525 -12.13 8.13 -1.03
C LEU A 525 -12.22 8.55 0.43
N ASN A 526 -12.90 7.77 1.26
CA ASN A 526 -12.95 7.99 2.70
C ASN A 526 -11.55 7.86 3.29
N ALA A 527 -11.03 8.96 3.84
CA ALA A 527 -9.65 9.08 4.29
C ALA A 527 -9.39 8.38 5.65
N ASN A 528 -10.44 7.88 6.33
CA ASN A 528 -10.26 7.14 7.56
C ASN A 528 -9.31 5.95 7.33
N PRO A 529 -8.14 5.88 7.99
CA PRO A 529 -7.11 4.86 7.72
C PRO A 529 -7.55 3.43 8.08
N ARG A 530 -8.72 3.27 8.71
CA ARG A 530 -9.37 1.97 8.90
C ARG A 530 -10.23 1.57 7.70
N ARG A 531 -10.62 2.52 6.85
CA ARG A 531 -11.46 2.29 5.65
C ARG A 531 -10.65 2.41 4.37
N LEU A 532 -10.10 3.59 4.07
CA LEU A 532 -9.49 3.97 2.77
C LEU A 532 -10.35 3.48 1.61
N ASP A 533 -11.59 3.90 1.59
CA ASP A 533 -12.64 3.39 0.71
C ASP A 533 -13.16 4.51 -0.24
N LEU A 534 -12.88 4.41 -1.49
CA LEU A 534 -12.33 3.33 -2.32
C LEU A 534 -10.83 3.06 -2.07
N ASP A 535 -10.40 1.80 -2.31
CA ASP A 535 -8.98 1.46 -2.32
C ASP A 535 -8.26 2.02 -3.57
N ASP A 536 -6.92 1.97 -3.55
CA ASP A 536 -6.09 2.53 -4.61
C ASP A 536 -6.33 1.88 -5.99
N ALA A 537 -6.73 0.62 -6.04
CA ALA A 537 -7.01 -0.07 -7.30
C ALA A 537 -8.36 0.38 -7.92
N ALA A 538 -9.42 0.44 -7.10
CA ALA A 538 -10.72 0.94 -7.52
C ALA A 538 -10.67 2.44 -7.85
N LEU A 539 -9.93 3.22 -7.05
CA LEU A 539 -9.73 4.64 -7.28
C LEU A 539 -8.96 4.91 -8.58
N ARG A 540 -7.93 4.10 -8.90
CA ARG A 540 -7.22 4.19 -10.18
C ARG A 540 -8.18 3.98 -11.35
N ARG A 541 -9.10 3.03 -11.21
CA ARG A 541 -10.11 2.81 -12.23
C ARG A 541 -11.05 4.00 -12.39
N ALA A 542 -11.42 4.66 -11.29
CA ALA A 542 -12.19 5.90 -11.31
C ALA A 542 -11.44 7.02 -12.04
N VAL A 543 -10.14 7.18 -11.77
CA VAL A 543 -9.26 8.13 -12.47
C VAL A 543 -9.19 7.86 -13.98
N GLU A 544 -9.00 6.60 -14.38
CA GLU A 544 -8.94 6.20 -15.79
C GLU A 544 -10.24 6.50 -16.56
N VAL A 545 -11.39 6.38 -15.91
CA VAL A 545 -12.71 6.69 -16.50
C VAL A 545 -13.00 8.19 -16.47
N GLY A 546 -12.25 8.96 -15.66
CA GLY A 546 -12.44 10.39 -15.47
C GLY A 546 -13.58 10.72 -14.51
N CYS A 547 -13.79 9.92 -13.46
CA CYS A 547 -14.74 10.24 -12.39
C CYS A 547 -14.30 11.45 -11.58
N LEU A 548 -15.26 12.14 -10.97
CA LEU A 548 -15.01 13.02 -9.85
C LEU A 548 -14.74 12.18 -8.61
N VAL A 549 -13.82 12.63 -7.77
CA VAL A 549 -13.48 12.02 -6.50
C VAL A 549 -13.66 13.03 -5.38
N ALA A 550 -14.22 12.60 -4.24
CA ALA A 550 -14.20 13.36 -3.00
C ALA A 550 -13.23 12.68 -2.03
N ILE A 551 -12.35 13.43 -1.37
CA ILE A 551 -11.47 12.93 -0.32
C ILE A 551 -11.94 13.53 1.00
N ASP A 552 -12.69 12.75 1.77
CA ASP A 552 -13.35 13.22 2.97
C ASP A 552 -12.88 12.43 4.20
N THR A 553 -12.89 13.09 5.35
CA THR A 553 -12.34 12.50 6.57
C THR A 553 -13.32 11.57 7.30
N ASP A 554 -14.63 11.76 7.12
CA ASP A 554 -15.66 11.11 7.94
C ASP A 554 -15.37 11.36 9.44
N ALA A 555 -15.03 12.63 9.74
CA ALA A 555 -14.50 13.01 11.04
C ALA A 555 -15.60 13.13 12.09
N HIS A 556 -15.39 12.41 13.22
CA HIS A 556 -16.22 12.47 14.42
C HIS A 556 -15.48 13.18 15.58
N SER A 557 -14.23 13.58 15.38
CA SER A 557 -13.42 14.31 16.38
C SER A 557 -12.31 15.12 15.70
N ASP A 558 -11.76 16.15 16.40
CA ASP A 558 -10.68 17.01 15.88
C ASP A 558 -9.48 16.20 15.35
N ALA A 559 -9.06 15.16 16.07
CA ALA A 559 -7.92 14.33 15.65
C ALA A 559 -8.17 13.64 14.29
N GLN A 560 -9.43 13.35 13.95
CA GLN A 560 -9.77 12.61 12.74
C GLN A 560 -9.71 13.48 11.47
N PHE A 561 -9.79 14.80 11.57
CA PHE A 561 -9.48 15.68 10.45
C PHE A 561 -8.03 15.48 9.92
N GLY A 562 -7.11 15.00 10.76
CA GLY A 562 -5.76 14.60 10.35
C GLY A 562 -5.71 13.35 9.47
N TYR A 563 -6.81 12.63 9.29
CA TYR A 563 -6.90 11.47 8.40
C TYR A 563 -6.76 11.85 6.93
N LEU A 564 -6.97 13.12 6.58
CA LEU A 564 -6.82 13.62 5.22
C LEU A 564 -5.50 13.18 4.57
N SER A 565 -4.40 13.20 5.32
CA SER A 565 -3.08 12.77 4.84
C SER A 565 -3.06 11.30 4.34
N TYR A 566 -3.86 10.41 4.94
CA TYR A 566 -3.98 9.02 4.47
C TYR A 566 -4.77 8.94 3.16
N GLY A 567 -5.86 9.72 3.06
CA GLY A 567 -6.65 9.83 1.83
C GLY A 567 -5.80 10.35 0.67
N VAL A 568 -5.09 11.46 0.86
CA VAL A 568 -4.22 12.05 -0.17
C VAL A 568 -3.13 11.06 -0.61
N ARG A 569 -2.48 10.35 0.32
CA ARG A 569 -1.51 9.30 -0.04
C ARG A 569 -2.10 8.19 -0.89
N THR A 570 -3.32 7.74 -0.58
CA THR A 570 -4.04 6.73 -1.37
C THR A 570 -4.43 7.29 -2.74
N ALA A 571 -4.86 8.55 -2.81
CA ALA A 571 -5.16 9.25 -4.06
C ALA A 571 -3.92 9.38 -4.95
N ARG A 572 -2.76 9.74 -4.37
CA ARG A 572 -1.47 9.78 -5.09
C ARG A 572 -1.07 8.41 -5.62
N ARG A 573 -1.28 7.33 -4.86
CA ARG A 573 -1.07 5.95 -5.33
C ARG A 573 -1.94 5.57 -6.53
N ALA A 574 -3.12 6.15 -6.61
CA ALA A 574 -4.02 5.96 -7.74
C ALA A 574 -3.68 6.87 -8.94
N GLY A 575 -2.80 7.86 -8.76
CA GLY A 575 -2.48 8.86 -9.77
C GLY A 575 -3.59 9.90 -9.95
N LEU A 576 -4.32 10.25 -8.88
CA LEU A 576 -5.43 11.21 -8.96
C LEU A 576 -4.92 12.62 -9.28
N PRO A 577 -5.39 13.24 -10.39
CA PRO A 577 -5.14 14.66 -10.66
C PRO A 577 -5.95 15.55 -9.70
N ALA A 578 -5.35 16.65 -9.26
CA ALA A 578 -6.01 17.60 -8.35
C ALA A 578 -7.34 18.12 -8.89
N ASP A 579 -7.43 18.44 -10.18
CA ASP A 579 -8.64 18.97 -10.81
C ASP A 579 -9.81 17.97 -10.88
N SER A 580 -9.54 16.67 -10.69
CA SER A 580 -10.55 15.60 -10.58
C SER A 580 -11.03 15.38 -9.13
N CYS A 581 -10.39 16.02 -8.14
CA CYS A 581 -10.80 15.98 -6.73
C CYS A 581 -11.65 17.22 -6.41
N VAL A 582 -12.92 17.01 -6.02
CA VAL A 582 -13.83 18.12 -5.73
C VAL A 582 -13.39 18.95 -4.51
N ASN A 583 -12.62 18.34 -3.59
CA ASN A 583 -12.12 19.01 -2.38
C ASN A 583 -10.98 20.01 -2.64
N THR A 584 -10.41 20.03 -3.85
CA THR A 584 -9.39 21.02 -4.25
C THR A 584 -9.99 22.23 -4.98
N TRP A 585 -11.29 22.21 -5.22
CA TRP A 585 -11.92 23.26 -6.01
C TRP A 585 -12.16 24.52 -5.20
N GLU A 586 -12.03 25.66 -5.87
CA GLU A 586 -12.46 26.93 -5.31
C GLU A 586 -13.91 26.87 -4.86
N PRO A 587 -14.28 27.53 -3.73
CA PRO A 587 -15.63 27.43 -3.15
C PRO A 587 -16.77 27.74 -4.12
N GLU A 588 -16.60 28.68 -5.06
CA GLU A 588 -17.60 29.01 -6.07
C GLU A 588 -17.85 27.85 -7.03
N ARG A 589 -16.77 27.22 -7.56
CA ARG A 589 -16.88 26.07 -8.45
C ARG A 589 -17.53 24.87 -7.74
N LEU A 590 -17.18 24.67 -6.47
CA LEU A 590 -17.76 23.59 -5.67
C LEU A 590 -19.26 23.80 -5.45
N ARG A 591 -19.69 25.04 -5.12
CA ARG A 591 -21.10 25.38 -5.00
C ARG A 591 -21.88 25.19 -6.31
N ASP A 592 -21.30 25.61 -7.44
CA ASP A 592 -21.93 25.43 -8.75
C ASP A 592 -22.16 23.95 -9.05
N TRP A 593 -21.19 23.08 -8.74
CA TRP A 593 -21.33 21.63 -8.90
C TRP A 593 -22.38 21.04 -7.94
N LEU A 594 -22.43 21.49 -6.70
CA LEU A 594 -23.44 21.05 -5.73
C LEU A 594 -24.85 21.49 -6.16
N ALA A 595 -25.00 22.69 -6.72
CA ALA A 595 -26.28 23.16 -7.25
C ALA A 595 -26.71 22.43 -8.53
N ASP A 596 -25.76 22.07 -9.39
CA ASP A 596 -25.98 21.30 -10.62
C ASP A 596 -24.79 20.38 -10.89
N LYS A 597 -24.84 19.17 -10.35
CA LYS A 597 -23.75 18.19 -10.51
C LYS A 597 -23.43 17.83 -11.98
N SER A 598 -24.31 18.18 -12.92
CA SER A 598 -24.04 18.07 -14.36
C SER A 598 -22.96 19.06 -14.85
N VAL A 599 -22.72 20.14 -14.14
CA VAL A 599 -21.70 21.15 -14.49
C VAL A 599 -20.30 20.57 -14.38
N GLY A 600 -20.05 19.74 -13.37
CA GLY A 600 -18.76 19.03 -13.18
C GLY A 600 -18.41 18.09 -14.33
N ALA A 601 -19.41 17.50 -14.97
CA ALA A 601 -19.23 16.60 -16.11
C ALA A 601 -18.95 17.34 -17.43
N ARG A 602 -19.40 18.61 -17.58
CA ARG A 602 -19.25 19.42 -18.80
C ARG A 602 -17.92 20.16 -18.92
N GLY A 603 -17.19 20.30 -17.82
CA GLY A 603 -15.93 21.08 -17.77
C GLY A 603 -14.66 20.29 -18.08
N ARG A 604 -14.74 19.06 -18.61
CA ARG A 604 -13.60 18.17 -18.92
C ARG A 604 -13.32 18.06 -20.39
#